data_2affb0271aed91bc83efa94c7fd06d19
#
_entry.id   2affb0271aed91bc83efa94c7fd06d19
#
_cell.length_a   1.000
_cell.length_b   1.000
_cell.length_c   1.000
_cell.angle_alpha   90.00
_cell.angle_beta   90.00
_cell.angle_gamma   90.00
#
_symmetry.space_group_name_H-M   'P 1'
#
loop_
_entity.id
_entity.type
_entity.pdbx_description
1 polymer ?
#
loop_
_entity_poly.entity_id
_entity_poly.type
_entity_poly.pdbx_seq_one_letter_code
_entity_poly.pdbx_strand_id
1 'polypeptide(L)'
;HRTVAQNAAYALEVRGESKEAQRQRAEEALALVGLDGWGHHRPDELSGGMRQRVGLARALAADTDIMLMDEAFSALDPLIRRDMQAQLLELQKDLGKTIVFITHDLNEAIRLGDRIAMMKDGRIVQQGTAYELVTQPADDYVARFVEEIDPASIPAPGGAA
;
A
#
# COMPACT_ATOMS: atom_id res chain seq x y z
N HIS A 1 3.61 -10.59 -21.74
CA HIS A 1 4.42 -10.15 -22.91
C HIS A 1 5.00 -8.73 -22.75
N ARG A 2 4.59 -7.96 -21.75
CA ARG A 2 5.11 -6.62 -21.46
C ARG A 2 6.36 -6.71 -20.57
N THR A 3 7.30 -5.77 -20.73
CA THR A 3 8.41 -5.60 -19.80
C THR A 3 7.93 -4.99 -18.48
N VAL A 4 8.79 -4.97 -17.47
CA VAL A 4 8.56 -4.33 -16.17
C VAL A 4 8.24 -2.84 -16.32
N ALA A 5 9.02 -2.09 -17.12
CA ALA A 5 8.75 -0.68 -17.39
C ALA A 5 7.42 -0.48 -18.13
N GLN A 6 7.10 -1.33 -19.10
CA GLN A 6 5.81 -1.26 -19.80
C GLN A 6 4.61 -1.61 -18.89
N ASN A 7 4.82 -2.45 -17.88
CA ASN A 7 3.80 -2.70 -16.86
C ASN A 7 3.61 -1.49 -15.95
N ALA A 8 4.70 -0.88 -15.48
CA ALA A 8 4.63 0.35 -14.68
C ALA A 8 3.96 1.50 -15.44
N ALA A 9 4.28 1.68 -16.73
CA ALA A 9 3.72 2.73 -17.58
C ALA A 9 2.29 2.47 -18.09
N TYR A 10 1.68 1.32 -17.76
CA TYR A 10 0.44 0.90 -18.42
C TYR A 10 -0.71 1.91 -18.36
N ALA A 11 -0.94 2.52 -17.21
CA ALA A 11 -1.99 3.53 -17.05
C ALA A 11 -1.73 4.78 -17.90
N LEU A 12 -0.48 5.19 -18.05
CA LEU A 12 -0.07 6.33 -18.87
C LEU A 12 -0.24 6.01 -20.37
N GLU A 13 0.05 4.77 -20.78
CA GLU A 13 -0.20 4.31 -22.14
C GLU A 13 -1.69 4.37 -22.51
N VAL A 14 -2.56 3.89 -21.59
CA VAL A 14 -4.03 3.92 -21.78
C VAL A 14 -4.56 5.36 -21.88
N ARG A 15 -3.94 6.30 -21.16
CA ARG A 15 -4.28 7.73 -21.23
C ARG A 15 -3.74 8.43 -22.47
N GLY A 16 -2.92 7.76 -23.29
CA GLY A 16 -2.33 8.35 -24.50
C GLY A 16 -1.16 9.30 -24.21
N GLU A 17 -0.53 9.19 -23.05
CA GLU A 17 0.66 9.98 -22.69
C GLU A 17 1.81 9.73 -23.68
N SER A 18 2.70 10.71 -23.82
CA SER A 18 3.86 10.57 -24.69
C SER A 18 4.78 9.42 -24.26
N LYS A 19 5.48 8.79 -25.20
CA LYS A 19 6.44 7.70 -24.89
C LYS A 19 7.54 8.15 -23.93
N GLU A 20 7.95 9.39 -24.00
CA GLU A 20 8.93 9.98 -23.10
C GLU A 20 8.39 10.07 -21.67
N ALA A 21 7.17 10.59 -21.48
CA ALA A 21 6.51 10.67 -20.17
C ALA A 21 6.26 9.27 -19.59
N GLN A 22 5.83 8.31 -20.42
CA GLN A 22 5.66 6.90 -20.01
C GLN A 22 6.97 6.32 -19.48
N ARG A 23 8.10 6.51 -20.18
CA ARG A 23 9.41 6.01 -19.80
C ARG A 23 9.87 6.65 -18.49
N GLN A 24 9.87 7.97 -18.44
CA GLN A 24 10.35 8.71 -17.27
C GLN A 24 9.59 8.32 -15.99
N ARG A 25 8.25 8.38 -16.03
CA ARG A 25 7.43 8.04 -14.85
C ARG A 25 7.53 6.56 -14.45
N ALA A 26 7.69 5.66 -15.41
CA ALA A 26 7.93 4.25 -15.10
C ALA A 26 9.28 4.04 -14.40
N GLU A 27 10.35 4.69 -14.86
CA GLU A 27 11.67 4.64 -14.25
C GLU A 27 11.65 5.20 -12.82
N GLU A 28 11.03 6.38 -12.61
CA GLU A 28 10.83 6.99 -11.30
C GLU A 28 10.08 6.07 -10.35
N ALA A 29 8.95 5.51 -10.79
CA ALA A 29 8.14 4.62 -9.96
C ALA A 29 8.86 3.29 -9.64
N LEU A 30 9.65 2.75 -10.57
CA LEU A 30 10.44 1.55 -10.34
C LEU A 30 11.58 1.81 -9.36
N ALA A 31 12.22 2.95 -9.42
CA ALA A 31 13.24 3.35 -8.45
C ALA A 31 12.67 3.46 -7.04
N LEU A 32 11.48 4.06 -6.88
CA LEU A 32 10.78 4.18 -5.60
C LEU A 32 10.49 2.82 -4.93
N VAL A 33 10.30 1.77 -5.70
CA VAL A 33 10.04 0.42 -5.16
C VAL A 33 11.30 -0.47 -5.15
N GLY A 34 12.48 0.11 -5.35
CA GLY A 34 13.76 -0.63 -5.33
C GLY A 34 13.91 -1.61 -6.49
N LEU A 35 13.38 -1.26 -7.65
CA LEU A 35 13.51 -2.01 -8.91
C LEU A 35 14.24 -1.18 -9.98
N ASP A 36 15.14 -0.29 -9.55
CA ASP A 36 16.01 0.44 -10.47
C ASP A 36 16.83 -0.53 -11.34
N GLY A 37 16.91 -0.23 -12.65
CA GLY A 37 17.60 -1.09 -13.62
C GLY A 37 16.80 -2.33 -14.08
N TRP A 38 15.67 -2.68 -13.47
CA TRP A 38 14.86 -3.86 -13.83
C TRP A 38 13.83 -3.60 -14.92
N GLY A 39 13.73 -2.39 -15.43
CA GLY A 39 12.70 -1.98 -16.38
C GLY A 39 12.62 -2.78 -17.66
N HIS A 40 13.73 -3.33 -18.15
CA HIS A 40 13.83 -4.11 -19.39
C HIS A 40 13.52 -5.61 -19.21
N HIS A 41 13.50 -6.10 -17.97
CA HIS A 41 13.16 -7.49 -17.67
C HIS A 41 11.67 -7.80 -17.90
N ARG A 42 11.34 -9.08 -17.96
CA ARG A 42 9.96 -9.56 -18.04
C ARG A 42 9.48 -10.01 -16.65
N PRO A 43 8.16 -9.97 -16.38
CA PRO A 43 7.63 -10.41 -15.10
C PRO A 43 7.93 -11.86 -14.72
N ASP A 44 8.14 -12.74 -15.69
CA ASP A 44 8.51 -14.15 -15.50
C ASP A 44 9.96 -14.33 -15.03
N GLU A 45 10.82 -13.33 -15.21
CA GLU A 45 12.20 -13.30 -14.71
C GLU A 45 12.30 -12.81 -13.27
N LEU A 46 11.18 -12.37 -12.65
CA LEU A 46 11.13 -11.77 -11.33
C LEU A 46 10.69 -12.75 -10.25
N SER A 47 11.19 -12.56 -9.03
CA SER A 47 10.63 -13.22 -7.84
C SER A 47 9.18 -12.77 -7.57
N GLY A 48 8.44 -13.50 -6.71
CA GLY A 48 7.09 -13.14 -6.31
C GLY A 48 7.02 -11.72 -5.70
N GLY A 49 7.93 -11.40 -4.78
CA GLY A 49 8.02 -10.08 -4.17
C GLY A 49 8.38 -8.97 -5.17
N MET A 50 9.27 -9.24 -6.13
CA MET A 50 9.57 -8.26 -7.18
C MET A 50 8.35 -8.00 -8.07
N ARG A 51 7.57 -9.02 -8.44
CA ARG A 51 6.32 -8.85 -9.20
C ARG A 51 5.32 -7.98 -8.45
N GLN A 52 5.21 -8.16 -7.13
CA GLN A 52 4.34 -7.34 -6.29
C GLN A 52 4.79 -5.88 -6.28
N ARG A 53 6.10 -5.62 -6.16
CA ARG A 53 6.68 -4.27 -6.26
C ARG A 53 6.45 -3.63 -7.64
N VAL A 54 6.45 -4.39 -8.73
CA VAL A 54 6.03 -3.88 -10.06
C VAL A 54 4.57 -3.46 -10.05
N GLY A 55 3.69 -4.20 -9.36
CA GLY A 55 2.28 -3.80 -9.17
C GLY A 55 2.14 -2.46 -8.43
N LEU A 56 2.95 -2.25 -7.39
CA LEU A 56 3.01 -0.99 -6.65
C LEU A 56 3.54 0.15 -7.54
N ALA A 57 4.64 -0.07 -8.27
CA ALA A 57 5.18 0.91 -9.21
C ALA A 57 4.15 1.32 -10.27
N ARG A 58 3.36 0.38 -10.77
CA ARG A 58 2.26 0.67 -11.72
C ARG A 58 1.19 1.58 -11.12
N ALA A 59 0.83 1.38 -9.85
CA ALA A 59 -0.12 2.23 -9.14
C ALA A 59 0.45 3.63 -8.91
N LEU A 60 1.72 3.74 -8.52
CA LEU A 60 2.41 5.01 -8.31
C LEU A 60 2.56 5.81 -9.63
N ALA A 61 3.00 5.15 -10.71
CA ALA A 61 3.16 5.78 -12.01
C ALA A 61 1.84 6.32 -12.59
N ALA A 62 0.71 5.72 -12.21
CA ALA A 62 -0.62 6.17 -12.64
C ALA A 62 -0.97 7.58 -12.15
N ASP A 63 -0.37 8.05 -11.07
CA ASP A 63 -0.54 9.39 -10.51
C ASP A 63 -2.00 9.82 -10.33
N THR A 64 -2.81 8.96 -9.70
CA THR A 64 -4.22 9.22 -9.40
C THR A 64 -4.39 9.83 -8.02
N ASP A 65 -5.47 10.61 -7.80
CA ASP A 65 -5.81 11.18 -6.49
C ASP A 65 -6.17 10.10 -5.46
N ILE A 66 -6.75 8.98 -5.94
CA ILE A 66 -7.12 7.83 -5.12
C ILE A 66 -6.34 6.61 -5.62
N MET A 67 -5.68 5.92 -4.69
CA MET A 67 -4.94 4.69 -4.95
C MET A 67 -5.61 3.53 -4.22
N LEU A 68 -5.91 2.46 -4.95
CA LEU A 68 -6.50 1.24 -4.39
C LEU A 68 -5.43 0.16 -4.33
N MET A 69 -5.19 -0.37 -3.14
CA MET A 69 -4.21 -1.43 -2.89
C MET A 69 -4.89 -2.62 -2.20
N ASP A 70 -4.82 -3.78 -2.81
CA ASP A 70 -5.37 -5.02 -2.28
C ASP A 70 -4.22 -5.96 -1.94
N GLU A 71 -3.99 -6.20 -0.64
CA GLU A 71 -2.92 -7.03 -0.09
C GLU A 71 -1.53 -6.77 -0.71
N ALA A 72 -1.20 -5.50 -0.93
CA ALA A 72 -0.03 -5.09 -1.70
C ALA A 72 1.32 -5.58 -1.16
N PHE A 73 1.40 -5.99 0.12
CA PHE A 73 2.63 -6.45 0.77
C PHE A 73 2.59 -7.91 1.23
N SER A 74 1.52 -8.67 0.93
CA SER A 74 1.30 -10.03 1.45
C SER A 74 2.39 -11.04 1.02
N ALA A 75 2.92 -10.93 -0.20
CA ALA A 75 3.95 -11.83 -0.74
C ALA A 75 5.39 -11.36 -0.48
N LEU A 76 5.59 -10.31 0.32
CA LEU A 76 6.92 -9.81 0.67
C LEU A 76 7.44 -10.50 1.95
N ASP A 77 8.76 -10.71 2.01
CA ASP A 77 9.41 -11.08 3.26
C ASP A 77 9.29 -9.94 4.30
N PRO A 78 9.42 -10.25 5.61
CA PRO A 78 9.16 -9.26 6.66
C PRO A 78 10.03 -8.01 6.61
N LEU A 79 11.29 -8.12 6.15
CA LEU A 79 12.21 -6.98 6.09
C LEU A 79 11.80 -6.05 4.95
N ILE A 80 11.67 -6.59 3.75
CA ILE A 80 11.25 -5.83 2.56
C ILE A 80 9.85 -5.21 2.76
N ARG A 81 8.94 -5.95 3.41
CA ARG A 81 7.60 -5.44 3.76
C ARG A 81 7.69 -4.16 4.60
N ARG A 82 8.51 -4.16 5.66
CA ARG A 82 8.71 -2.99 6.53
C ARG A 82 9.25 -1.79 5.76
N ASP A 83 10.22 -2.02 4.88
CA ASP A 83 10.83 -0.98 4.07
C ASP A 83 9.81 -0.38 3.09
N MET A 84 9.02 -1.23 2.42
CA MET A 84 7.96 -0.79 1.50
C MET A 84 6.84 -0.02 2.21
N GLN A 85 6.44 -0.45 3.40
CA GLN A 85 5.47 0.27 4.22
C GLN A 85 5.99 1.65 4.65
N ALA A 86 7.26 1.74 5.05
CA ALA A 86 7.89 3.02 5.40
C ALA A 86 7.93 3.96 4.19
N GLN A 87 8.33 3.47 3.02
CA GLN A 87 8.32 4.25 1.78
C GLN A 87 6.92 4.72 1.39
N LEU A 88 5.90 3.86 1.56
CA LEU A 88 4.51 4.25 1.27
C LEU A 88 4.04 5.39 2.17
N LEU A 89 4.39 5.36 3.47
CA LEU A 89 4.05 6.42 4.42
C LEU A 89 4.75 7.75 4.07
N GLU A 90 6.02 7.72 3.67
CA GLU A 90 6.74 8.91 3.20
C GLU A 90 6.09 9.48 1.93
N LEU A 91 5.82 8.62 0.94
CA LEU A 91 5.13 9.01 -0.29
C LEU A 91 3.74 9.61 -0.03
N GLN A 92 2.99 9.06 0.92
CA GLN A 92 1.67 9.59 1.27
C GLN A 92 1.77 11.01 1.81
N LYS A 93 2.75 11.29 2.69
CA LYS A 93 2.98 12.64 3.23
C LYS A 93 3.31 13.65 2.13
N ASP A 94 4.16 13.26 1.19
CA ASP A 94 4.64 14.14 0.12
C ASP A 94 3.57 14.37 -0.97
N LEU A 95 2.78 13.36 -1.29
CA LEU A 95 1.85 13.38 -2.42
C LEU A 95 0.43 13.82 -2.03
N GLY A 96 0.05 13.83 -0.76
CA GLY A 96 -1.28 14.21 -0.27
C GLY A 96 -2.42 13.35 -0.85
N LYS A 97 -2.14 12.10 -1.23
CA LYS A 97 -3.09 11.20 -1.90
C LYS A 97 -3.93 10.41 -0.91
N THR A 98 -5.14 10.08 -1.33
CA THR A 98 -5.98 9.12 -0.61
C THR A 98 -5.61 7.70 -1.01
N ILE A 99 -5.22 6.88 -0.03
CA ILE A 99 -4.91 5.46 -0.24
C ILE A 99 -5.99 4.61 0.45
N VAL A 100 -6.67 3.77 -0.31
CA VAL A 100 -7.53 2.72 0.22
C VAL A 100 -6.74 1.41 0.19
N PHE A 101 -6.40 0.91 1.38
CA PHE A 101 -5.53 -0.24 1.56
C PHE A 101 -6.32 -1.40 2.17
N ILE A 102 -6.36 -2.54 1.50
CA ILE A 102 -6.98 -3.78 2.00
C ILE A 102 -5.89 -4.70 2.51
N THR A 103 -6.03 -5.15 3.75
CA THR A 103 -5.15 -6.11 4.39
C THR A 103 -5.92 -7.00 5.36
N HIS A 104 -5.41 -8.20 5.60
CA HIS A 104 -5.86 -9.08 6.69
C HIS A 104 -4.95 -8.98 7.93
N ASP A 105 -3.88 -8.18 7.87
CA ASP A 105 -2.95 -7.97 8.98
C ASP A 105 -3.30 -6.68 9.73
N LEU A 106 -3.78 -6.84 10.98
CA LEU A 106 -4.18 -5.71 11.82
C LEU A 106 -3.01 -4.77 12.14
N ASN A 107 -1.80 -5.31 12.35
CA ASN A 107 -0.61 -4.49 12.62
C ASN A 107 -0.26 -3.59 11.42
N GLU A 108 -0.46 -4.13 10.22
CA GLU A 108 -0.30 -3.36 8.98
C GLU A 108 -1.35 -2.26 8.88
N ALA A 109 -2.62 -2.57 9.15
CA ALA A 109 -3.70 -1.57 9.17
C ALA A 109 -3.45 -0.46 10.19
N ILE A 110 -3.00 -0.80 11.41
CA ILE A 110 -2.65 0.16 12.47
C ILE A 110 -1.47 1.05 12.06
N ARG A 111 -0.47 0.47 11.40
CA ARG A 111 0.73 1.20 11.00
C ARG A 111 0.51 2.16 9.85
N LEU A 112 -0.33 1.78 8.88
CA LEU A 112 -0.50 2.52 7.62
C LEU A 112 -1.74 3.41 7.60
N GLY A 113 -2.79 3.07 8.36
CA GLY A 113 -4.09 3.69 8.24
C GLY A 113 -4.32 4.84 9.20
N ASP A 114 -4.68 6.01 8.70
CA ASP A 114 -5.26 7.09 9.51
C ASP A 114 -6.64 6.69 10.06
N ARG A 115 -7.39 5.93 9.25
CA ARG A 115 -8.68 5.34 9.60
C ARG A 115 -8.73 3.88 9.14
N ILE A 116 -9.31 3.05 9.97
CA ILE A 116 -9.45 1.61 9.73
C ILE A 116 -10.95 1.27 9.67
N ALA A 117 -11.35 0.48 8.68
CA ALA A 117 -12.68 -0.10 8.58
C ALA A 117 -12.57 -1.62 8.71
N MET A 118 -13.13 -2.18 9.77
CA MET A 118 -13.20 -3.63 9.96
C MET A 118 -14.42 -4.19 9.25
N MET A 119 -14.22 -5.25 8.47
CA MET A 119 -15.27 -5.90 7.70
C MET A 119 -15.51 -7.33 8.19
N LYS A 120 -16.79 -7.72 8.22
CA LYS A 120 -17.23 -9.09 8.45
C LYS A 120 -18.44 -9.38 7.56
N ASP A 121 -18.44 -10.53 6.92
CA ASP A 121 -19.55 -11.00 6.06
C ASP A 121 -20.02 -9.94 5.04
N GLY A 122 -19.05 -9.22 4.42
CA GLY A 122 -19.31 -8.19 3.41
C GLY A 122 -19.87 -6.87 3.95
N ARG A 123 -19.85 -6.66 5.28
CA ARG A 123 -20.34 -5.43 5.94
C ARG A 123 -19.25 -4.81 6.79
N ILE A 124 -19.24 -3.49 6.87
CA ILE A 124 -18.40 -2.77 7.84
C ILE A 124 -19.06 -2.93 9.21
N VAL A 125 -18.32 -3.52 10.17
CA VAL A 125 -18.77 -3.72 11.56
C VAL A 125 -18.32 -2.59 12.47
N GLN A 126 -17.15 -2.01 12.20
CA GLN A 126 -16.66 -0.81 12.87
C GLN A 126 -15.71 -0.04 11.95
N GLN A 127 -15.67 1.28 12.10
CA GLN A 127 -14.67 2.14 11.49
C GLN A 127 -14.22 3.21 12.49
N GLY A 128 -12.94 3.55 12.44
CA GLY A 128 -12.36 4.55 13.34
C GLY A 128 -10.85 4.63 13.20
N THR A 129 -10.21 5.34 14.11
CA THR A 129 -8.76 5.31 14.31
C THR A 129 -8.35 3.97 14.94
N ALA A 130 -7.08 3.61 14.86
CA ALA A 130 -6.54 2.45 15.56
C ALA A 130 -6.86 2.49 17.06
N TYR A 131 -6.71 3.68 17.68
CA TYR A 131 -7.01 3.90 19.09
C TYR A 131 -8.48 3.61 19.44
N GLU A 132 -9.43 4.10 18.64
CA GLU A 132 -10.87 3.86 18.84
C GLU A 132 -11.22 2.37 18.72
N LEU A 133 -10.66 1.66 17.74
CA LEU A 133 -10.92 0.24 17.55
C LEU A 133 -10.44 -0.60 18.75
N VAL A 134 -9.27 -0.28 19.28
CA VAL A 134 -8.65 -1.04 20.38
C VAL A 134 -9.26 -0.72 21.73
N THR A 135 -9.60 0.57 21.97
CA THR A 135 -10.11 0.99 23.28
C THR A 135 -11.63 0.93 23.41
N GLN A 136 -12.36 0.91 22.29
CA GLN A 136 -13.81 0.95 22.23
C GLN A 136 -14.35 -0.01 21.15
N PRO A 137 -14.07 -1.34 21.25
CA PRO A 137 -14.56 -2.29 20.27
C PRO A 137 -16.08 -2.34 20.27
N ALA A 138 -16.69 -2.32 19.06
CA ALA A 138 -18.13 -2.26 18.88
C ALA A 138 -18.85 -3.56 19.25
N ASP A 139 -18.19 -4.68 19.13
CA ASP A 139 -18.73 -6.01 19.47
C ASP A 139 -17.60 -7.01 19.85
N ASP A 140 -18.00 -8.21 20.24
CA ASP A 140 -17.08 -9.30 20.61
C ASP A 140 -16.17 -9.75 19.45
N TYR A 141 -16.58 -9.56 18.20
CA TYR A 141 -15.75 -9.89 17.04
C TYR A 141 -14.59 -8.91 16.95
N VAL A 142 -14.86 -7.61 17.02
CA VAL A 142 -13.83 -6.58 17.02
C VAL A 142 -12.92 -6.73 18.23
N ALA A 143 -13.49 -6.95 19.44
CA ALA A 143 -12.73 -7.13 20.68
C ALA A 143 -11.70 -8.25 20.55
N ARG A 144 -12.10 -9.42 20.04
CA ARG A 144 -11.17 -10.55 19.81
C ARG A 144 -10.12 -10.26 18.75
N PHE A 145 -10.46 -9.46 17.73
CA PHE A 145 -9.51 -9.13 16.65
C PHE A 145 -8.38 -8.21 17.14
N VAL A 146 -8.68 -7.35 18.10
CA VAL A 146 -7.72 -6.39 18.66
C VAL A 146 -7.09 -6.83 20.00
N GLU A 147 -7.45 -8.01 20.51
CA GLU A 147 -7.08 -8.52 21.84
C GLU A 147 -5.55 -8.54 22.11
N GLU A 148 -4.77 -8.84 21.06
CA GLU A 148 -3.31 -8.92 21.16
C GLU A 148 -2.60 -7.55 21.01
N ILE A 149 -3.34 -6.49 20.75
CA ILE A 149 -2.77 -5.15 20.56
C ILE A 149 -2.70 -4.43 21.90
N ASP A 150 -1.50 -4.05 22.30
CA ASP A 150 -1.30 -3.18 23.47
C ASP A 150 -1.78 -1.74 23.14
N PRO A 151 -2.81 -1.23 23.82
CA PRO A 151 -3.31 0.13 23.60
C PRO A 151 -2.22 1.22 23.81
N ALA A 152 -1.22 0.95 24.66
CA ALA A 152 -0.12 1.88 24.91
C ALA A 152 0.85 1.99 23.72
N SER A 153 0.82 1.03 22.79
CA SER A 153 1.64 1.05 21.56
C SER A 153 1.05 1.91 20.44
N ILE A 154 -0.20 2.36 20.60
CA ILE A 154 -0.92 3.11 19.56
C ILE A 154 -0.88 4.60 19.91
N PRO A 155 -0.52 5.48 18.96
CA PRO A 155 -0.57 6.93 19.18
C PRO A 155 -1.99 7.39 19.55
N ALA A 156 -2.12 8.12 20.66
CA ALA A 156 -3.40 8.72 21.04
C ALA A 156 -3.85 9.76 19.99
N PRO A 157 -5.16 9.89 19.71
CA PRO A 157 -5.65 10.89 18.78
C PRO A 157 -5.24 12.30 19.24
N GLY A 158 -4.53 13.05 18.37
CA GLY A 158 -4.05 14.41 18.64
C GLY A 158 -2.57 14.55 18.97
N GLY A 159 -1.80 13.47 19.04
CA GLY A 159 -0.35 13.50 19.09
C GLY A 159 0.22 13.60 17.67
N ALA A 160 0.43 14.81 17.17
CA ALA A 160 1.22 15.01 15.96
C ALA A 160 2.66 14.54 16.21
N ALA A 161 3.16 13.64 15.38
CA ALA A 161 4.57 13.31 15.28
C ALA A 161 5.29 14.36 14.43
#